data_137c35ee2b9b1d65ffaaed12e2e75690
#
_entry.id   137c35ee2b9b1d65ffaaed12e2e75690
#
_cell.length_a   1.000
_cell.length_b   1.000
_cell.length_c   1.000
_cell.angle_alpha   90.00
_cell.angle_beta   90.00
_cell.angle_gamma   90.00
#
_symmetry.space_group_name_H-M   'P 1'
#
loop_
_entity.id
_entity.type
_entity.pdbx_description
1 polymer ?
#
loop_
_entity_poly.entity_id
_entity_poly.type
_entity_poly.pdbx_seq_one_letter_code
_entity_poly.pdbx_strand_id
1 'polypeptide(L)'
;TTALARAKRCIYLDTAHYNYIIDREGSIMNTQINPRTFTDQIPAYYEKTAFLKGLGRQDLADIHDYFFYKRLLLFYDRMEKSGRADKETYLNKITKVIMENQEHYDAAFGCPVADPRDGRKMRLFLKSPRRYSRRIHMEEQLIIPLKVKVRKMLHIGR
;
A
#
# COMPACT_ATOMS: atom_id res chain seq x y z
N THR A 1 0.01 18.75 -1.48
CA THR A 1 1.48 18.66 -1.56
C THR A 1 2.07 19.96 -2.08
N THR A 2 1.60 20.48 -3.22
CA THR A 2 2.09 21.72 -3.83
C THR A 2 1.93 22.94 -2.91
N ALA A 3 0.80 23.06 -2.21
CA ALA A 3 0.56 24.12 -1.25
C ALA A 3 1.56 24.10 -0.09
N LEU A 4 1.81 22.94 0.50
CA LEU A 4 2.79 22.78 1.60
C LEU A 4 4.22 23.09 1.14
N ALA A 5 4.61 22.67 -0.08
CA ALA A 5 5.93 22.95 -0.63
C ALA A 5 6.21 24.44 -0.88
N ARG A 6 5.14 25.25 -1.08
CA ARG A 6 5.22 26.71 -1.28
C ARG A 6 4.96 27.52 -0.01
N ALA A 7 4.57 26.86 1.07
CA ALA A 7 4.27 27.54 2.34
C ALA A 7 5.57 28.01 3.02
N LYS A 8 5.63 29.28 3.42
CA LYS A 8 6.75 29.83 4.19
C LYS A 8 6.71 29.39 5.66
N ARG A 9 5.53 29.04 6.16
CA ARG A 9 5.31 28.57 7.53
C ARG A 9 4.19 27.54 7.54
N CYS A 10 4.36 26.47 8.31
CA CYS A 10 3.31 25.49 8.59
C CYS A 10 3.10 25.46 10.11
N ILE A 11 1.86 25.50 10.56
CA ILE A 11 1.48 25.32 11.96
C ILE A 11 0.79 23.98 12.08
N TYR A 12 1.31 23.12 12.94
CA TYR A 12 0.64 21.91 13.36
C TYR A 12 -0.19 22.19 14.61
N LEU A 13 -1.49 21.94 14.54
CA LEU A 13 -2.39 22.04 15.68
C LEU A 13 -2.67 20.61 16.17
N ASP A 14 -2.22 20.31 17.40
CA ASP A 14 -2.49 19.02 18.07
C ASP A 14 -3.84 19.07 18.79
N THR A 15 -4.88 19.40 18.03
CA THR A 15 -6.26 19.44 18.52
C THR A 15 -7.16 18.69 17.54
N ALA A 16 -8.00 17.81 18.09
CA ALA A 16 -8.97 17.08 17.29
C ALA A 16 -10.16 17.99 16.93
N HIS A 17 -10.12 18.59 15.75
CA HIS A 17 -11.20 19.43 15.25
C HIS A 17 -12.27 18.69 14.45
N TYR A 18 -12.03 17.39 14.17
CA TYR A 18 -12.92 16.60 13.33
C TYR A 18 -13.07 15.19 13.87
N ASN A 19 -14.33 14.83 14.19
CA ASN A 19 -14.68 13.46 14.55
C ASN A 19 -15.08 12.69 13.29
N TYR A 20 -14.25 11.74 12.89
CA TYR A 20 -14.54 10.88 11.76
C TYR A 20 -15.33 9.66 12.23
N ILE A 21 -16.59 9.55 11.79
CA ILE A 21 -17.44 8.38 12.10
C ILE A 21 -17.06 7.25 11.14
N ILE A 22 -16.37 6.24 11.68
CA ILE A 22 -15.83 5.12 10.88
C ILE A 22 -16.92 4.11 10.51
N ASP A 23 -17.92 3.91 11.39
CA ASP A 23 -18.93 2.84 11.27
C ASP A 23 -20.26 3.29 10.68
N ARG A 24 -20.27 4.39 9.94
CA ARG A 24 -21.48 4.85 9.26
C ARG A 24 -21.87 3.87 8.16
N GLU A 25 -23.11 3.39 8.20
CA GLU A 25 -23.71 2.60 7.12
C GLU A 25 -23.64 3.39 5.80
N GLY A 26 -23.13 2.75 4.72
CA GLY A 26 -22.88 3.42 3.44
C GLY A 26 -21.58 4.23 3.39
N SER A 27 -20.71 4.17 4.40
CA SER A 27 -19.38 4.78 4.35
C SER A 27 -18.55 4.19 3.23
N ILE A 28 -17.89 5.07 2.44
CA ILE A 28 -16.95 4.67 1.38
C ILE A 28 -15.86 3.72 1.91
N MET A 29 -15.55 3.79 3.21
CA MET A 29 -14.56 2.93 3.86
C MET A 29 -15.03 1.50 4.07
N ASN A 30 -16.36 1.29 4.18
CA ASN A 30 -16.99 -0.02 4.42
C ASN A 30 -17.54 -0.66 3.13
N THR A 31 -17.51 0.06 2.01
CA THR A 31 -17.97 -0.47 0.73
C THR A 31 -16.92 -1.39 0.11
N GLN A 32 -17.41 -2.33 -0.71
CA GLN A 32 -16.59 -3.16 -1.58
C GLN A 32 -15.54 -2.32 -2.30
N ILE A 33 -14.38 -2.91 -2.57
CA ILE A 33 -13.27 -2.25 -3.27
C ILE A 33 -13.81 -1.48 -4.48
N ASN A 34 -13.68 -0.14 -4.41
CA ASN A 34 -14.03 0.71 -5.55
C ASN A 34 -12.84 0.74 -6.52
N PRO A 35 -12.98 0.15 -7.72
CA PRO A 35 -11.88 0.14 -8.69
C PRO A 35 -11.43 1.54 -9.13
N ARG A 36 -12.33 2.53 -9.10
CA ARG A 36 -11.98 3.92 -9.42
C ARG A 36 -10.96 4.49 -8.45
N THR A 37 -11.04 4.13 -7.16
CA THR A 37 -10.03 4.55 -6.16
C THR A 37 -8.63 4.14 -6.57
N PHE A 38 -8.49 3.00 -7.25
CA PHE A 38 -7.21 2.55 -7.77
C PHE A 38 -6.83 3.30 -9.06
N THR A 39 -7.73 3.33 -10.06
CA THR A 39 -7.42 3.93 -11.37
C THR A 39 -7.15 5.43 -11.29
N ASP A 40 -7.88 6.15 -10.43
CA ASP A 40 -7.74 7.59 -10.28
C ASP A 40 -6.50 7.99 -9.46
N GLN A 41 -6.01 7.08 -8.60
CA GLN A 41 -4.82 7.33 -7.80
C GLN A 41 -3.51 7.17 -8.59
N ILE A 42 -3.46 6.33 -9.62
CA ILE A 42 -2.23 6.09 -10.38
C ILE A 42 -1.68 7.38 -11.02
N PRO A 43 -2.45 8.16 -11.79
CA PRO A 43 -1.97 9.42 -12.35
C PRO A 43 -1.49 10.40 -11.27
N ALA A 44 -2.27 10.54 -10.18
CA ALA A 44 -1.91 11.42 -9.08
C ALA A 44 -0.59 11.02 -8.39
N TYR A 45 -0.26 9.73 -8.34
CA TYR A 45 1.03 9.26 -7.86
C TYR A 45 2.17 9.66 -8.79
N TYR A 46 2.02 9.47 -10.09
CA TYR A 46 3.04 9.87 -11.06
C TYR A 46 3.28 11.38 -11.05
N GLU A 47 2.22 12.18 -11.04
CA GLU A 47 2.32 13.63 -10.94
C GLU A 47 3.06 14.07 -9.68
N LYS A 48 2.77 13.43 -8.55
CA LYS A 48 3.43 13.73 -7.28
C LYS A 48 4.91 13.34 -7.29
N THR A 49 5.26 12.18 -7.81
CA THR A 49 6.66 11.75 -7.96
C THR A 49 7.43 12.72 -8.87
N ALA A 50 6.86 13.08 -10.02
CA ALA A 50 7.45 14.05 -10.95
C ALA A 50 7.64 15.43 -10.28
N PHE A 51 6.65 15.89 -9.53
CA PHE A 51 6.74 17.13 -8.78
C PHE A 51 7.87 17.11 -7.74
N LEU A 52 8.01 16.03 -6.97
CA LEU A 52 9.07 15.89 -5.97
C LEU A 52 10.47 15.86 -6.61
N LYS A 53 10.62 15.13 -7.72
CA LYS A 53 11.85 15.12 -8.53
C LYS A 53 12.17 16.50 -9.08
N GLY A 54 11.18 17.24 -9.58
CA GLY A 54 11.33 18.62 -10.05
C GLY A 54 11.75 19.62 -8.97
N LEU A 55 11.51 19.31 -7.69
CA LEU A 55 12.02 20.07 -6.55
C LEU A 55 13.44 19.65 -6.11
N GLY A 56 14.09 18.71 -6.82
CA GLY A 56 15.37 18.13 -6.42
C GLY A 56 15.29 17.24 -5.17
N ARG A 57 14.09 16.81 -4.76
CA ARG A 57 13.85 16.00 -3.56
C ARG A 57 13.67 14.52 -3.92
N GLN A 58 14.76 13.92 -4.43
CA GLN A 58 14.78 12.49 -4.78
C GLN A 58 14.48 11.61 -3.54
N ASP A 59 14.98 11.99 -2.36
CA ASP A 59 14.71 11.34 -1.10
C ASP A 59 13.20 11.19 -0.80
N LEU A 60 12.43 12.25 -1.04
CA LEU A 60 10.98 12.24 -0.86
C LEU A 60 10.26 11.50 -2.00
N ALA A 61 10.80 11.52 -3.21
CA ALA A 61 10.26 10.76 -4.32
C ALA A 61 10.39 9.26 -4.05
N ASP A 62 11.53 8.79 -3.57
CA ASP A 62 11.76 7.37 -3.23
C ASP A 62 10.83 6.90 -2.11
N ILE A 63 10.64 7.72 -1.06
CA ILE A 63 9.67 7.45 0.01
C ILE A 63 8.25 7.38 -0.56
N HIS A 64 7.91 8.28 -1.47
CA HIS A 64 6.59 8.30 -2.09
C HIS A 64 6.36 7.06 -2.95
N ASP A 65 7.36 6.65 -3.73
CA ASP A 65 7.32 5.45 -4.56
C ASP A 65 7.19 4.18 -3.69
N TYR A 66 7.88 4.10 -2.54
CA TYR A 66 7.70 3.00 -1.58
C TYR A 66 6.24 2.87 -1.13
N PHE A 67 5.60 3.96 -0.71
CA PHE A 67 4.20 3.92 -0.30
C PHE A 67 3.27 3.59 -1.47
N PHE A 68 3.60 4.03 -2.67
CA PHE A 68 2.85 3.68 -3.87
C PHE A 68 2.87 2.18 -4.15
N TYR A 69 4.05 1.56 -4.21
CA TYR A 69 4.17 0.12 -4.41
C TYR A 69 3.50 -0.70 -3.30
N LYS A 70 3.68 -0.28 -2.07
CA LYS A 70 2.99 -0.91 -0.93
C LYS A 70 1.47 -0.85 -1.09
N ARG A 71 0.94 0.27 -1.57
CA ARG A 71 -0.49 0.45 -1.84
C ARG A 71 -0.97 -0.41 -3.00
N LEU A 72 -0.19 -0.54 -4.05
CA LEU A 72 -0.49 -1.41 -5.18
C LEU A 72 -0.61 -2.88 -4.73
N LEU A 73 0.32 -3.37 -3.90
CA LEU A 73 0.22 -4.72 -3.33
C LEU A 73 -1.03 -4.88 -2.46
N LEU A 74 -1.36 -3.89 -1.65
CA LEU A 74 -2.58 -3.93 -0.84
C LEU A 74 -3.85 -3.99 -1.71
N PHE A 75 -3.90 -3.24 -2.81
CA PHE A 75 -5.02 -3.31 -3.76
C PHE A 75 -5.07 -4.65 -4.47
N TYR A 76 -3.92 -5.20 -4.86
CA TYR A 76 -3.83 -6.53 -5.44
C TYR A 76 -4.42 -7.58 -4.49
N ASP A 77 -4.00 -7.61 -3.23
CA ASP A 77 -4.48 -8.56 -2.22
C ASP A 77 -5.99 -8.43 -1.99
N ARG A 78 -6.50 -7.22 -1.91
CA ARG A 78 -7.93 -6.97 -1.74
C ARG A 78 -8.73 -7.41 -2.98
N MET A 79 -8.21 -7.14 -4.17
CA MET A 79 -8.86 -7.52 -5.43
C MET A 79 -8.88 -9.04 -5.59
N GLU A 80 -7.76 -9.71 -5.27
CA GLU A 80 -7.66 -11.18 -5.30
C GLU A 80 -8.75 -11.85 -4.45
N LYS A 81 -9.01 -11.29 -3.27
CA LYS A 81 -10.02 -11.77 -2.32
C LYS A 81 -11.44 -11.33 -2.65
N SER A 82 -11.60 -10.42 -3.58
CA SER A 82 -12.93 -9.93 -3.96
C SER A 82 -13.68 -10.97 -4.79
N GLY A 83 -14.98 -11.11 -4.57
CA GLY A 83 -15.87 -11.94 -5.39
C GLY A 83 -16.26 -11.28 -6.73
N ARG A 84 -15.55 -10.24 -7.19
CA ARG A 84 -15.90 -9.48 -8.40
C ARG A 84 -15.64 -10.27 -9.66
N ALA A 85 -16.56 -10.20 -10.61
CA ALA A 85 -16.42 -10.83 -11.92
C ALA A 85 -15.29 -10.20 -12.77
N ASP A 86 -14.99 -8.91 -12.57
CA ASP A 86 -13.98 -8.13 -13.29
C ASP A 86 -12.60 -8.11 -12.60
N LYS A 87 -12.40 -8.90 -11.54
CA LYS A 87 -11.17 -8.89 -10.73
C LYS A 87 -9.89 -9.10 -11.54
N GLU A 88 -9.91 -10.03 -12.52
CA GLU A 88 -8.76 -10.35 -13.36
C GLU A 88 -8.28 -9.12 -14.15
N THR A 89 -9.20 -8.30 -14.64
CA THR A 89 -8.86 -7.06 -15.33
C THR A 89 -8.05 -6.11 -14.44
N TYR A 90 -8.45 -5.98 -13.17
CA TYR A 90 -7.74 -5.12 -12.22
C TYR A 90 -6.43 -5.73 -11.72
N LEU A 91 -6.38 -7.04 -11.49
CA LEU A 91 -5.14 -7.74 -11.14
C LEU A 91 -4.09 -7.56 -12.24
N ASN A 92 -4.49 -7.69 -13.51
CA ASN A 92 -3.61 -7.47 -14.65
C ASN A 92 -3.14 -6.01 -14.74
N LYS A 93 -4.02 -5.03 -14.51
CA LYS A 93 -3.64 -3.61 -14.48
C LYS A 93 -2.63 -3.31 -13.38
N ILE A 94 -2.85 -3.82 -12.15
CA ILE A 94 -1.94 -3.63 -11.03
C ILE A 94 -0.58 -4.27 -11.34
N THR A 95 -0.61 -5.50 -11.84
CA THR A 95 0.61 -6.23 -12.22
C THR A 95 1.39 -5.46 -13.28
N LYS A 96 0.72 -4.96 -14.31
CA LYS A 96 1.33 -4.15 -15.35
C LYS A 96 2.01 -2.92 -14.78
N VAL A 97 1.32 -2.13 -13.95
CA VAL A 97 1.88 -0.93 -13.33
C VAL A 97 3.13 -1.24 -12.50
N ILE A 98 3.11 -2.32 -11.70
CA ILE A 98 4.27 -2.73 -10.89
C ILE A 98 5.43 -3.14 -11.81
N MET A 99 5.18 -3.93 -12.85
CA MET A 99 6.24 -4.43 -13.75
C MET A 99 6.86 -3.31 -14.60
N GLU A 100 6.08 -2.35 -15.05
CA GLU A 100 6.57 -1.21 -15.85
C GLU A 100 7.45 -0.24 -15.05
N ASN A 101 7.34 -0.24 -13.72
CA ASN A 101 8.08 0.67 -12.85
C ASN A 101 9.14 -0.06 -11.98
N GLN A 102 9.52 -1.27 -12.34
CA GLN A 102 10.46 -2.08 -11.54
C GLN A 102 11.85 -1.45 -11.38
N GLU A 103 12.26 -0.55 -12.29
CA GLU A 103 13.54 0.17 -12.23
C GLU A 103 13.66 1.08 -11.00
N HIS A 104 12.53 1.55 -10.45
CA HIS A 104 12.50 2.40 -9.25
C HIS A 104 12.45 1.59 -7.94
N TYR A 105 12.40 0.28 -8.05
CA TYR A 105 12.19 -0.62 -6.92
C TYR A 105 13.29 -0.50 -5.86
N ASP A 106 14.56 -0.58 -6.26
CA ASP A 106 15.68 -0.60 -5.30
C ASP A 106 15.77 0.71 -4.53
N ALA A 107 15.58 1.86 -5.18
CA ALA A 107 15.53 3.15 -4.52
C ALA A 107 14.33 3.26 -3.56
N ALA A 108 13.13 2.86 -4.00
CA ALA A 108 11.91 2.90 -3.20
C ALA A 108 12.01 2.04 -1.93
N PHE A 109 12.47 0.80 -2.06
CA PHE A 109 12.57 -0.13 -0.92
C PHE A 109 13.89 -0.03 -0.16
N GLY A 110 14.86 0.76 -0.64
CA GLY A 110 16.06 1.16 0.07
C GLY A 110 15.90 2.42 0.92
N CYS A 111 14.76 3.12 0.83
CA CYS A 111 14.53 4.35 1.57
C CYS A 111 14.45 4.09 3.10
N PRO A 112 14.77 5.09 3.95
CA PRO A 112 14.88 4.91 5.42
C PRO A 112 13.59 4.45 6.11
N VAL A 113 12.42 4.68 5.50
CA VAL A 113 11.11 4.31 6.07
C VAL A 113 10.59 2.96 5.58
N ALA A 114 11.30 2.30 4.68
CA ALA A 114 10.87 1.03 4.11
C ALA A 114 11.00 -0.12 5.11
N ASP A 115 9.90 -0.90 5.27
CA ASP A 115 9.96 -2.16 6.01
C ASP A 115 10.63 -3.24 5.13
N PRO A 116 11.71 -3.89 5.60
CA PRO A 116 12.35 -4.99 4.85
C PRO A 116 11.41 -6.14 4.46
N ARG A 117 10.31 -6.32 5.21
CA ARG A 117 9.28 -7.32 4.88
C ARG A 117 8.52 -6.95 3.61
N ASP A 118 8.22 -5.67 3.43
CA ASP A 118 7.53 -5.18 2.23
C ASP A 118 8.42 -5.37 1.00
N GLY A 119 9.71 -5.11 1.12
CA GLY A 119 10.69 -5.39 0.06
C GLY A 119 10.76 -6.88 -0.32
N ARG A 120 10.69 -7.80 0.67
CA ARG A 120 10.61 -9.24 0.38
C ARG A 120 9.31 -9.63 -0.33
N LYS A 121 8.18 -9.04 0.06
CA LYS A 121 6.88 -9.27 -0.58
C LYS A 121 6.90 -8.80 -2.03
N MET A 122 7.44 -7.60 -2.28
CA MET A 122 7.54 -7.07 -3.63
C MET A 122 8.46 -7.92 -4.52
N ARG A 123 9.64 -8.33 -4.03
CA ARG A 123 10.52 -9.26 -4.77
C ARG A 123 9.82 -10.58 -5.12
N LEU A 124 9.02 -11.10 -4.22
CA LEU A 124 8.23 -12.30 -4.49
C LEU A 124 7.16 -12.06 -5.56
N PHE A 125 6.49 -10.90 -5.50
CA PHE A 125 5.51 -10.48 -6.49
C PHE A 125 6.13 -10.34 -7.88
N LEU A 126 7.27 -9.67 -8.00
CA LEU A 126 8.01 -9.49 -9.26
C LEU A 126 8.43 -10.82 -9.87
N LYS A 127 8.82 -11.80 -9.05
CA LYS A 127 9.13 -13.16 -9.54
C LYS A 127 7.88 -13.90 -10.02
N SER A 128 6.78 -13.79 -9.32
CA SER A 128 5.53 -14.45 -9.68
C SER A 128 4.38 -13.92 -8.81
N PRO A 129 3.43 -13.15 -9.39
CA PRO A 129 2.22 -12.73 -8.67
C PRO A 129 1.44 -13.91 -8.07
N ARG A 130 1.38 -15.06 -8.77
CA ARG A 130 0.71 -16.28 -8.26
C ARG A 130 1.39 -16.84 -7.01
N ARG A 131 2.74 -16.86 -6.96
CA ARG A 131 3.48 -17.30 -5.75
C ARG A 131 3.30 -16.33 -4.61
N TYR A 132 3.27 -15.04 -4.90
CA TYR A 132 2.95 -13.99 -3.94
C TYR A 132 1.57 -14.23 -3.32
N SER A 133 0.50 -14.37 -4.12
CA SER A 133 -0.86 -14.63 -3.63
C SER A 133 -0.94 -15.86 -2.74
N ARG A 134 -0.34 -16.97 -3.18
CA ARG A 134 -0.31 -18.21 -2.37
C ARG A 134 0.40 -18.01 -1.02
N ARG A 135 1.51 -17.27 -1.01
CA ARG A 135 2.27 -16.99 0.22
C ARG A 135 1.48 -16.13 1.19
N ILE A 136 0.88 -15.05 0.71
CA ILE A 136 0.04 -14.17 1.56
C ILE A 136 -1.15 -14.97 2.12
N HIS A 137 -1.81 -15.75 1.29
CA HIS A 137 -2.92 -16.59 1.74
C HIS A 137 -2.50 -17.58 2.83
N MET A 138 -1.36 -18.26 2.68
CA MET A 138 -0.81 -19.12 3.73
C MET A 138 -0.45 -18.35 5.01
N GLU A 139 0.14 -17.16 4.89
CA GLU A 139 0.48 -16.32 6.05
C GLU A 139 -0.77 -15.95 6.85
N GLU A 140 -1.83 -15.55 6.18
CA GLU A 140 -3.08 -15.15 6.82
C GLU A 140 -3.85 -16.33 7.44
N GLN A 141 -3.96 -17.43 6.71
CA GLN A 141 -4.80 -18.54 7.15
C GLN A 141 -4.12 -19.49 8.14
N LEU A 142 -2.81 -19.65 8.07
CA LEU A 142 -2.10 -20.62 8.87
C LEU A 142 -1.14 -19.97 9.87
N ILE A 143 -0.26 -19.09 9.41
CA ILE A 143 0.85 -18.59 10.21
C ILE A 143 0.37 -17.58 11.25
N ILE A 144 -0.49 -16.64 10.88
CA ILE A 144 -0.99 -15.61 11.80
C ILE A 144 -1.86 -16.23 12.90
N PRO A 145 -2.86 -17.08 12.61
CA PRO A 145 -3.66 -17.74 13.63
C PRO A 145 -2.81 -18.61 14.58
N LEU A 146 -1.82 -19.35 14.03
CA LEU A 146 -0.93 -20.15 14.83
C LEU A 146 -0.09 -19.30 15.80
N LYS A 147 0.48 -18.19 15.31
CA LYS A 147 1.24 -17.25 16.17
C LYS A 147 0.37 -16.65 17.28
N VAL A 148 -0.86 -16.28 16.96
CA VAL A 148 -1.82 -15.76 17.97
C VAL A 148 -2.13 -16.85 19.02
N LYS A 149 -2.36 -18.09 18.59
CA LYS A 149 -2.65 -19.21 19.50
C LYS A 149 -1.45 -19.49 20.42
N VAL A 150 -0.24 -19.55 19.87
CA VAL A 150 1.01 -19.77 20.66
C VAL A 150 1.21 -18.62 21.65
N ARG A 151 1.02 -17.36 21.24
CA ARG A 151 1.16 -16.20 22.13
C ARG A 151 0.15 -16.25 23.28
N LYS A 152 -1.09 -16.66 23.02
CA LYS A 152 -2.10 -16.84 24.09
C LYS A 152 -1.70 -17.95 25.05
N MET A 153 -1.17 -19.08 24.57
CA MET A 153 -0.69 -20.17 25.45
C MET A 153 0.46 -19.72 26.35
N LEU A 154 1.40 -18.95 25.83
CA LEU A 154 2.54 -18.43 26.59
C LEU A 154 2.16 -17.37 27.64
N HIS A 155 1.03 -16.69 27.48
CA HIS A 155 0.54 -15.68 28.45
C HIS A 155 -0.42 -16.25 29.50
N ILE A 156 -0.94 -17.46 29.31
CA ILE A 156 -1.79 -18.15 30.32
C ILE A 156 -0.91 -18.83 31.39
N GLY A 157 0.41 -18.92 31.16
CA GLY A 157 1.38 -19.49 32.12
C GLY A 157 2.02 -18.45 33.06
N ARG A 158 1.49 -17.26 33.15
CA ARG A 158 1.83 -16.22 34.13
C ARG A 158 0.55 -15.80 34.82
#